data_a045b6775680f62d25887a3863e10641
#
_entry.id   a045b6775680f62d25887a3863e10641
#
_cell.length_a   1.000
_cell.length_b   1.000
_cell.length_c   1.000
_cell.angle_alpha   90.00
_cell.angle_beta   90.00
_cell.angle_gamma   90.00
#
_symmetry.space_group_name_H-M   'P 1'
#
loop_
_entity.id
_entity.type
_entity.pdbx_description
1 polymer ?
#
loop_
_entity_poly.entity_id
_entity_poly.type
_entity_poly.pdbx_seq_one_letter_code
_entity_poly.pdbx_strand_id
1 'polypeptide(L)'
;MKSLRLPICALLLVAAGACSRTQQQETAGEEAAEQHNIVYGINADNYRTETGEVGSGETLGKILNGFGVSALTIDRLDKASKDIFPLRNIRAGHKYTAFIHEDSLYAPHLDYLVYERNVAEYVVFGFHDDSVSVRKDAKAYTLRRTKKSAVINSSLWGAIMEQQLPYALAAELEDIYQWTVDFFGIQKGDDFTVIYDERFIDDSVSVGIGRIWGAKFCQGGKEYYAIPFRQGGKIQYWEYDGGSLRKQMLKAPLKYSRISSKFTYARKHPIYKVYRPHTGVDYAAPKGTPVHAVADGVVTFKGWGGGGGNTLKIKHAGNLMTGYLHLSGYAKGIVKGSRVSQGQLIGYVGSTGASTGPHLDY
;
A
#
# COMPACT_ATOMS: atom_id res chain seq x y z
N MET A 1 -0.30 65.93 -34.54
CA MET A 1 -0.73 67.26 -34.11
C MET A 1 -0.90 67.28 -32.63
N LYS A 2 -0.16 68.21 -31.97
CA LYS A 2 -0.36 68.86 -30.67
C LYS A 2 -0.30 67.91 -29.44
N SER A 3 0.79 67.86 -28.74
CA SER A 3 1.45 68.83 -27.80
C SER A 3 0.88 68.62 -26.40
N LEU A 4 1.70 68.13 -25.43
CA LEU A 4 2.65 68.83 -24.56
C LEU A 4 1.97 69.50 -23.35
N ARG A 5 2.28 69.08 -22.16
CA ARG A 5 2.89 69.91 -21.06
C ARG A 5 2.86 69.23 -19.69
N LEU A 6 4.04 68.98 -19.15
CA LEU A 6 4.33 69.07 -17.72
C LEU A 6 4.22 70.53 -17.21
N PRO A 7 4.07 70.78 -15.94
CA PRO A 7 5.14 71.29 -15.09
C PRO A 7 5.16 70.65 -13.69
N ILE A 8 6.31 70.31 -13.09
CA ILE A 8 7.34 71.08 -12.37
C ILE A 8 6.85 71.57 -10.97
N CYS A 9 7.62 71.08 -9.97
CA CYS A 9 8.04 71.61 -8.66
C CYS A 9 7.04 72.09 -7.63
N ALA A 10 7.20 71.53 -6.42
CA ALA A 10 7.56 72.30 -5.25
C ALA A 10 8.18 71.43 -4.14
N LEU A 11 9.43 71.72 -3.87
CA LEU A 11 10.21 71.29 -2.71
C LEU A 11 9.71 72.05 -1.50
N LEU A 12 9.41 71.43 -0.38
CA LEU A 12 9.32 72.08 0.92
C LEU A 12 10.04 71.23 1.98
N LEU A 13 11.20 71.64 2.29
CA LEU A 13 11.95 71.29 3.49
C LEU A 13 11.28 71.96 4.70
N VAL A 14 10.96 71.13 5.71
CA VAL A 14 10.83 71.66 7.08
C VAL A 14 11.65 70.74 7.99
N ALA A 15 12.55 71.38 8.68
CA ALA A 15 13.48 70.78 9.61
C ALA A 15 12.92 70.61 11.02
N ALA A 16 13.53 69.70 11.73
CA ALA A 16 13.80 69.66 13.15
C ALA A 16 12.65 69.38 14.13
N GLY A 17 12.80 68.25 14.79
CA GLY A 17 12.17 67.92 16.05
C GLY A 17 12.77 66.62 16.62
N ALA A 18 13.93 66.74 17.21
CA ALA A 18 14.55 65.68 17.98
C ALA A 18 13.72 65.41 19.23
N CYS A 19 13.10 64.22 19.32
CA CYS A 19 12.66 63.62 20.56
C CYS A 19 13.25 62.20 20.62
N SER A 20 14.32 62.08 21.37
CA SER A 20 14.90 60.82 21.82
C SER A 20 13.87 60.08 22.66
N ARG A 21 13.27 59.06 22.06
CA ARG A 21 12.51 58.01 22.78
C ARG A 21 13.44 56.79 22.84
N THR A 22 14.03 56.62 24.02
CA THR A 22 14.71 55.40 24.43
C THR A 22 13.73 54.22 24.23
N GLN A 23 13.90 53.46 23.15
CA GLN A 23 13.28 52.16 23.06
C GLN A 23 14.03 51.22 24.02
N GLN A 24 13.38 50.91 25.12
CA GLN A 24 13.73 49.72 25.89
C GLN A 24 13.53 48.53 24.93
N GLN A 25 14.66 47.93 24.50
CA GLN A 25 14.68 46.59 23.98
C GLN A 25 14.25 45.63 25.12
N GLU A 26 12.99 45.23 25.11
CA GLU A 26 12.58 44.04 25.78
C GLU A 26 13.33 42.91 25.07
N THR A 27 14.36 42.41 25.70
CA THR A 27 14.95 41.10 25.42
C THR A 27 13.88 40.10 25.80
N ALA A 28 13.04 39.71 24.81
CA ALA A 28 12.33 38.48 24.88
C ALA A 28 13.39 37.40 25.01
N GLY A 29 13.53 36.85 26.21
CA GLY A 29 14.28 35.62 26.41
C GLY A 29 13.63 34.57 25.55
N GLU A 30 14.31 34.12 24.49
CA GLU A 30 14.06 32.82 23.91
C GLU A 30 14.27 31.82 25.04
N GLU A 31 13.20 31.37 25.64
CA GLU A 31 13.20 30.12 26.41
C GLU A 31 13.70 29.06 25.41
N ALA A 32 14.96 28.67 25.58
CA ALA A 32 15.49 27.50 24.88
C ALA A 32 14.57 26.32 25.24
N ALA A 33 13.76 25.89 24.28
CA ALA A 33 12.93 24.70 24.45
C ALA A 33 13.87 23.56 24.86
N GLU A 34 13.71 23.04 26.07
CA GLU A 34 14.47 21.90 26.54
C GLU A 34 14.32 20.77 25.52
N GLN A 35 15.41 20.39 24.86
CA GLN A 35 15.43 19.28 23.92
C GLN A 35 15.34 17.98 24.71
N HIS A 36 14.12 17.51 24.96
CA HIS A 36 13.90 16.22 25.55
C HIS A 36 14.27 15.10 24.57
N ASN A 37 14.92 14.07 25.09
CA ASN A 37 15.24 12.86 24.35
C ASN A 37 13.99 11.99 24.19
N ILE A 38 13.18 12.25 23.15
CA ILE A 38 11.94 11.50 22.90
C ILE A 38 12.24 10.24 22.08
N VAL A 39 12.11 9.08 22.71
CA VAL A 39 12.29 7.77 22.08
C VAL A 39 10.97 7.01 22.16
N TYR A 40 10.45 6.53 21.02
CA TYR A 40 9.13 5.85 20.91
C TYR A 40 7.95 6.67 21.47
N GLY A 41 8.07 8.01 21.44
CA GLY A 41 7.08 8.93 22.01
C GLY A 41 7.10 8.97 23.54
N ILE A 42 8.16 8.49 24.16
CA ILE A 42 8.42 8.51 25.60
C ILE A 42 9.61 9.44 25.87
N ASN A 43 9.50 10.32 26.86
CA ASN A 43 10.65 11.12 27.30
C ASN A 43 11.66 10.22 28.04
N ALA A 44 12.70 9.81 27.34
CA ALA A 44 13.70 8.86 27.86
C ALA A 44 14.58 9.46 28.97
N ASP A 45 14.63 10.79 29.13
CA ASP A 45 15.43 11.45 30.18
C ASP A 45 14.97 11.06 31.58
N ASN A 46 13.74 10.61 31.72
CA ASN A 46 13.13 10.21 33.00
C ASN A 46 13.33 8.73 33.34
N TYR A 47 14.04 7.98 32.49
CA TYR A 47 14.11 6.52 32.64
C TYR A 47 15.52 5.97 32.46
N ARG A 48 15.84 4.94 33.19
CA ARG A 48 16.91 4.03 32.81
C ARG A 48 16.38 3.07 31.74
N THR A 49 17.05 2.99 30.61
CA THR A 49 16.64 2.13 29.50
C THR A 49 17.48 0.85 29.42
N GLU A 50 16.82 -0.29 29.24
CA GLU A 50 17.47 -1.56 28.95
C GLU A 50 16.95 -2.14 27.64
N THR A 51 17.86 -2.54 26.75
CA THR A 51 17.52 -3.17 25.47
C THR A 51 17.80 -4.66 25.55
N GLY A 52 16.89 -5.45 24.96
CA GLY A 52 17.05 -6.89 24.86
C GLY A 52 16.51 -7.43 23.53
N GLU A 53 16.69 -8.72 23.34
CA GLU A 53 16.19 -9.47 22.19
C GLU A 53 15.39 -10.66 22.69
N VAL A 54 14.24 -10.92 22.05
CA VAL A 54 13.37 -12.06 22.41
C VAL A 54 14.07 -13.36 22.06
N GLY A 55 14.32 -14.18 23.07
CA GLY A 55 14.97 -15.49 22.92
C GLY A 55 14.06 -16.54 22.24
N SER A 56 14.66 -17.61 21.75
CA SER A 56 13.92 -18.74 21.18
C SER A 56 13.01 -19.38 22.24
N GLY A 57 11.71 -19.47 21.96
CA GLY A 57 10.70 -20.00 22.89
C GLY A 57 10.39 -19.07 24.08
N GLU A 58 10.90 -17.86 24.08
CA GLU A 58 10.61 -16.88 25.12
C GLU A 58 9.24 -16.24 24.89
N THR A 59 8.54 -15.98 26.00
CA THR A 59 7.23 -15.33 26.00
C THR A 59 7.32 -13.92 26.57
N LEU A 60 6.43 -13.01 26.14
CA LEU A 60 6.39 -11.66 26.69
C LEU A 60 6.17 -11.69 28.22
N GLY A 61 5.34 -12.61 28.71
CA GLY A 61 5.13 -12.79 30.15
C GLY A 61 6.40 -13.13 30.91
N LYS A 62 7.31 -13.95 30.33
CA LYS A 62 8.61 -14.25 30.94
C LYS A 62 9.52 -13.03 30.98
N ILE A 63 9.56 -12.27 29.89
CA ILE A 63 10.34 -11.02 29.82
C ILE A 63 9.83 -10.03 30.88
N LEU A 64 8.52 -9.78 30.95
CA LEU A 64 7.90 -8.87 31.89
C LEU A 64 8.13 -9.31 33.37
N ASN A 65 8.03 -10.60 33.62
CA ASN A 65 8.32 -11.13 34.96
C ASN A 65 9.79 -10.90 35.37
N GLY A 66 10.73 -10.95 34.42
CA GLY A 66 12.14 -10.58 34.62
C GLY A 66 12.33 -9.12 35.05
N PHE A 67 11.44 -8.23 34.68
CA PHE A 67 11.38 -6.82 35.11
C PHE A 67 10.49 -6.61 36.35
N GLY A 68 10.08 -7.68 37.06
CA GLY A 68 9.28 -7.58 38.29
C GLY A 68 7.79 -7.35 38.08
N VAL A 69 7.27 -7.42 36.86
CA VAL A 69 5.83 -7.27 36.58
C VAL A 69 5.07 -8.48 37.11
N SER A 70 4.04 -8.24 37.92
CA SER A 70 3.28 -9.31 38.58
C SER A 70 2.44 -10.14 37.56
N ALA A 71 2.18 -11.41 37.89
CA ALA A 71 1.35 -12.30 37.10
C ALA A 71 -0.07 -11.72 36.87
N LEU A 72 -0.62 -11.01 37.85
CA LEU A 72 -1.92 -10.34 37.75
C LEU A 72 -1.87 -9.21 36.73
N THR A 73 -0.83 -8.40 36.72
CA THR A 73 -0.62 -7.31 35.75
C THR A 73 -0.44 -7.87 34.34
N ILE A 74 0.29 -8.97 34.19
CA ILE A 74 0.47 -9.67 32.89
C ILE A 74 -0.88 -10.21 32.38
N ASP A 75 -1.74 -10.77 33.21
CA ASP A 75 -3.08 -11.23 32.82
C ASP A 75 -3.98 -10.05 32.39
N ARG A 76 -3.92 -8.91 33.09
CA ARG A 76 -4.61 -7.68 32.68
C ARG A 76 -4.11 -7.20 31.31
N LEU A 77 -2.78 -7.22 31.10
CA LEU A 77 -2.16 -6.81 29.84
C LEU A 77 -2.57 -7.74 28.69
N ASP A 78 -2.61 -9.06 28.92
CA ASP A 78 -3.05 -10.01 27.89
C ASP A 78 -4.48 -9.72 27.45
N LYS A 79 -5.38 -9.42 28.40
CA LYS A 79 -6.76 -9.05 28.11
C LYS A 79 -6.86 -7.74 27.31
N ALA A 80 -6.11 -6.71 27.70
CA ALA A 80 -6.10 -5.39 27.05
C ALA A 80 -5.47 -5.43 25.65
N SER A 81 -4.55 -6.34 25.42
CA SER A 81 -3.78 -6.42 24.17
C SER A 81 -4.48 -7.18 23.04
N LYS A 82 -5.55 -7.96 23.32
CA LYS A 82 -6.16 -8.92 22.38
C LYS A 82 -6.48 -8.36 21.01
N ASP A 83 -7.10 -7.18 20.96
CA ASP A 83 -7.54 -6.54 19.72
C ASP A 83 -6.46 -5.64 19.10
N ILE A 84 -5.41 -5.31 19.87
CA ILE A 84 -4.33 -4.43 19.43
C ILE A 84 -3.12 -5.26 18.98
N PHE A 85 -2.53 -6.01 19.90
CA PHE A 85 -1.38 -6.87 19.67
C PHE A 85 -1.36 -8.01 20.70
N PRO A 86 -1.90 -9.20 20.40
CA PRO A 86 -1.86 -10.35 21.31
C PRO A 86 -0.44 -10.67 21.75
N LEU A 87 -0.21 -10.87 23.06
CA LEU A 87 1.13 -11.08 23.64
C LEU A 87 1.89 -12.27 23.03
N ARG A 88 1.16 -13.29 22.55
CA ARG A 88 1.72 -14.47 21.85
C ARG A 88 2.33 -14.15 20.47
N ASN A 89 2.13 -12.95 19.95
CA ASN A 89 2.61 -12.56 18.62
C ASN A 89 4.04 -12.01 18.62
N ILE A 90 4.73 -12.01 19.76
CA ILE A 90 6.16 -11.72 19.76
C ILE A 90 6.94 -12.82 19.05
N ARG A 91 8.09 -12.47 18.50
CA ARG A 91 8.93 -13.39 17.71
C ARG A 91 10.37 -13.35 18.24
N ALA A 92 11.01 -14.51 18.28
CA ALA A 92 12.44 -14.61 18.56
C ALA A 92 13.26 -13.75 17.58
N GLY A 93 14.33 -13.13 18.05
CA GLY A 93 15.17 -12.23 17.28
C GLY A 93 14.66 -10.79 17.18
N HIS A 94 13.46 -10.50 17.65
CA HIS A 94 12.94 -9.13 17.70
C HIS A 94 13.43 -8.41 18.95
N LYS A 95 13.72 -7.11 18.81
CA LYS A 95 14.23 -6.28 19.89
C LYS A 95 13.10 -5.76 20.77
N TYR A 96 13.44 -5.51 22.03
CA TYR A 96 12.61 -4.73 22.95
C TYR A 96 13.46 -3.74 23.74
N THR A 97 12.83 -2.67 24.20
CA THR A 97 13.42 -1.66 25.10
C THR A 97 12.52 -1.50 26.31
N ALA A 98 13.07 -1.70 27.49
CA ALA A 98 12.42 -1.45 28.76
C ALA A 98 12.76 -0.05 29.26
N PHE A 99 11.78 0.70 29.73
CA PHE A 99 11.90 2.01 30.37
C PHE A 99 11.59 1.84 31.85
N ILE A 100 12.62 1.92 32.67
CA ILE A 100 12.58 1.65 34.08
C ILE A 100 12.63 2.98 34.83
N HIS A 101 11.61 3.24 35.61
CA HIS A 101 11.59 4.41 36.47
C HIS A 101 12.47 4.16 37.71
N GLU A 102 13.37 5.09 38.00
CA GLU A 102 14.22 5.05 39.20
C GLU A 102 13.92 6.29 40.04
N ASP A 103 13.27 6.06 41.18
CA ASP A 103 13.02 7.10 42.17
C ASP A 103 13.83 6.74 43.44
N SER A 104 14.36 7.77 44.10
CA SER A 104 15.08 7.59 45.38
C SER A 104 14.21 7.06 46.51
N LEU A 105 12.89 7.13 46.40
CA LEU A 105 11.91 6.74 47.42
C LEU A 105 11.30 5.35 47.22
N TYR A 106 11.33 4.84 45.97
CA TYR A 106 10.69 3.58 45.62
C TYR A 106 11.66 2.64 44.90
N ALA A 107 11.37 1.33 44.93
CA ALA A 107 12.15 0.35 44.18
C ALA A 107 11.96 0.62 42.66
N PRO A 108 13.03 0.44 41.85
CA PRO A 108 12.96 0.56 40.43
C PRO A 108 11.81 -0.29 39.84
N HIS A 109 10.99 0.27 38.95
CA HIS A 109 9.86 -0.43 38.34
C HIS A 109 9.74 -0.12 36.87
N LEU A 110 9.17 -1.06 36.12
CA LEU A 110 8.96 -0.94 34.69
C LEU A 110 7.71 -0.08 34.40
N ASP A 111 7.88 1.07 33.72
CA ASP A 111 6.77 1.90 33.26
C ASP A 111 6.37 1.58 31.82
N TYR A 112 7.34 1.28 30.96
CA TYR A 112 7.05 0.91 29.58
C TYR A 112 7.96 -0.21 29.10
N LEU A 113 7.40 -1.14 28.32
CA LEU A 113 8.13 -2.04 27.45
C LEU A 113 7.74 -1.76 26.00
N VAL A 114 8.73 -1.45 25.16
CA VAL A 114 8.55 -1.23 23.74
C VAL A 114 9.07 -2.44 22.98
N TYR A 115 8.21 -3.10 22.22
CA TYR A 115 8.54 -4.25 21.39
C TYR A 115 8.60 -3.84 19.92
N GLU A 116 9.75 -3.98 19.25
CA GLU A 116 9.93 -3.68 17.83
C GLU A 116 9.42 -4.85 16.98
N ARG A 117 8.33 -4.63 16.24
CA ARG A 117 7.75 -5.62 15.33
C ARG A 117 8.55 -5.76 14.03
N ASN A 118 9.14 -4.69 13.60
CA ASN A 118 10.04 -4.56 12.47
C ASN A 118 10.79 -3.23 12.58
N VAL A 119 11.56 -2.85 11.57
CA VAL A 119 12.37 -1.62 11.58
C VAL A 119 11.52 -0.36 11.80
N ALA A 120 10.27 -0.35 11.33
CA ALA A 120 9.38 0.81 11.34
C ALA A 120 8.34 0.80 12.46
N GLU A 121 7.78 -0.36 12.77
CA GLU A 121 6.62 -0.49 13.64
C GLU A 121 6.98 -1.08 14.99
N TYR A 122 6.38 -0.54 16.04
CA TYR A 122 6.58 -1.01 17.41
C TYR A 122 5.26 -1.03 18.18
N VAL A 123 5.28 -1.74 19.32
CA VAL A 123 4.17 -1.79 20.27
C VAL A 123 4.70 -1.31 21.62
N VAL A 124 4.00 -0.37 22.23
CA VAL A 124 4.29 0.11 23.58
C VAL A 124 3.29 -0.52 24.53
N PHE A 125 3.82 -1.20 25.53
CA PHE A 125 3.10 -1.69 26.69
C PHE A 125 3.42 -0.77 27.86
N GLY A 126 2.40 -0.11 28.42
CA GLY A 126 2.55 0.80 29.55
C GLY A 126 2.00 0.19 30.84
N PHE A 127 2.67 0.46 31.94
CA PHE A 127 2.37 -0.01 33.28
C PHE A 127 2.32 1.21 34.22
N HIS A 128 1.14 1.59 34.65
CA HIS A 128 0.95 2.74 35.53
C HIS A 128 0.04 2.33 36.68
N ASP A 129 0.62 2.24 37.88
CA ASP A 129 -0.11 1.80 39.09
C ASP A 129 -0.89 0.50 38.86
N ASP A 130 -2.22 0.58 38.95
CA ASP A 130 -3.15 -0.53 38.72
C ASP A 130 -3.63 -0.66 37.26
N SER A 131 -3.18 0.19 36.35
CA SER A 131 -3.62 0.21 34.95
C SER A 131 -2.55 -0.28 33.99
N VAL A 132 -2.99 -0.86 32.88
CA VAL A 132 -2.13 -1.25 31.77
C VAL A 132 -2.62 -0.62 30.48
N SER A 133 -1.70 -0.25 29.60
CA SER A 133 -2.01 0.31 28.29
C SER A 133 -1.25 -0.41 27.19
N VAL A 134 -1.85 -0.46 26.00
CA VAL A 134 -1.22 -1.04 24.79
C VAL A 134 -1.49 -0.12 23.63
N ARG A 135 -0.43 0.28 22.91
CA ARG A 135 -0.58 1.04 21.65
C ARG A 135 0.38 0.52 20.59
N LYS A 136 -0.08 0.51 19.36
CA LYS A 136 0.78 0.34 18.19
C LYS A 136 1.16 1.71 17.66
N ASP A 137 2.41 1.82 17.24
CA ASP A 137 2.92 3.05 16.66
C ASP A 137 4.02 2.76 15.64
N ALA A 138 4.51 3.78 14.97
CA ALA A 138 5.57 3.67 13.98
C ALA A 138 6.61 4.78 14.18
N LYS A 139 7.88 4.47 13.88
CA LYS A 139 8.96 5.45 13.87
C LYS A 139 8.68 6.52 12.81
N ALA A 140 9.04 7.76 13.10
CA ALA A 140 9.00 8.82 12.12
C ALA A 140 9.89 8.44 10.91
N TYR A 141 9.48 8.83 9.73
CA TYR A 141 10.23 8.59 8.50
C TYR A 141 10.41 9.88 7.72
N THR A 142 11.49 9.97 6.98
CA THR A 142 11.73 11.01 5.98
C THR A 142 11.31 10.52 4.60
N LEU A 143 10.90 11.44 3.72
CA LEU A 143 10.58 11.15 2.32
C LEU A 143 11.71 11.65 1.43
N ARG A 144 12.24 10.76 0.61
CA ARG A 144 13.26 11.11 -0.39
C ARG A 144 12.72 10.80 -1.78
N ARG A 145 12.61 11.82 -2.63
CA ARG A 145 12.19 11.65 -4.02
C ARG A 145 13.28 10.98 -4.82
N THR A 146 12.91 9.87 -5.47
CA THR A 146 13.84 8.99 -6.18
C THR A 146 13.30 8.72 -7.59
N LYS A 147 14.19 8.71 -8.59
CA LYS A 147 13.92 8.23 -9.94
C LYS A 147 14.68 6.92 -10.14
N LYS A 148 13.98 5.88 -10.56
CA LYS A 148 14.56 4.58 -10.87
C LYS A 148 14.09 4.09 -12.23
N SER A 149 14.96 3.34 -12.92
CA SER A 149 14.67 2.69 -14.18
C SER A 149 15.23 1.29 -14.16
N ALA A 150 14.56 0.34 -14.80
CA ALA A 150 15.07 -1.02 -14.97
C ALA A 150 14.63 -1.61 -16.30
N VAL A 151 15.50 -2.39 -16.91
CA VAL A 151 15.20 -3.25 -18.05
C VAL A 151 14.75 -4.60 -17.52
N ILE A 152 13.70 -5.15 -18.09
CA ILE A 152 13.11 -6.42 -17.66
C ILE A 152 13.77 -7.55 -18.43
N ASN A 153 14.39 -8.49 -17.70
CA ASN A 153 15.03 -9.68 -18.27
C ASN A 153 14.13 -10.93 -18.23
N SER A 154 13.19 -10.98 -17.26
CA SER A 154 12.31 -12.14 -17.06
C SER A 154 10.87 -11.71 -16.69
N SER A 155 10.72 -10.88 -15.68
CA SER A 155 9.44 -10.38 -15.19
C SER A 155 9.62 -9.01 -14.52
N LEU A 156 8.55 -8.27 -14.33
CA LEU A 156 8.58 -7.01 -13.55
C LEU A 156 9.15 -7.25 -12.14
N TRP A 157 8.69 -8.30 -11.47
CA TRP A 157 9.21 -8.70 -10.17
C TRP A 157 10.70 -8.97 -10.18
N GLY A 158 11.18 -9.75 -11.17
CA GLY A 158 12.60 -10.04 -11.35
C GLY A 158 13.43 -8.76 -11.49
N ALA A 159 12.99 -7.82 -12.32
CA ALA A 159 13.67 -6.54 -12.51
C ALA A 159 13.69 -5.68 -11.22
N ILE A 160 12.63 -5.68 -10.43
CA ILE A 160 12.57 -5.01 -9.12
C ILE A 160 13.61 -5.61 -8.18
N MET A 161 13.71 -6.95 -8.12
CA MET A 161 14.65 -7.65 -7.25
C MET A 161 16.10 -7.44 -7.68
N GLU A 162 16.41 -7.55 -8.98
CA GLU A 162 17.74 -7.35 -9.56
C GLU A 162 18.28 -5.94 -9.26
N GLN A 163 17.39 -4.95 -9.25
CA GLN A 163 17.72 -3.54 -8.96
C GLN A 163 17.60 -3.17 -7.48
N GLN A 164 17.32 -4.14 -6.60
CA GLN A 164 17.13 -3.93 -5.16
C GLN A 164 16.10 -2.82 -4.83
N LEU A 165 15.04 -2.75 -5.62
CA LEU A 165 13.96 -1.79 -5.42
C LEU A 165 12.95 -2.29 -4.38
N PRO A 166 12.21 -1.37 -3.72
CA PRO A 166 11.17 -1.77 -2.77
C PRO A 166 10.11 -2.68 -3.42
N TYR A 167 9.78 -3.80 -2.78
CA TYR A 167 8.78 -4.76 -3.30
C TYR A 167 7.43 -4.14 -3.63
N ALA A 168 6.99 -3.19 -2.82
CA ALA A 168 5.73 -2.49 -3.02
C ALA A 168 5.65 -1.80 -4.39
N LEU A 169 6.80 -1.47 -4.99
CA LEU A 169 6.85 -0.80 -6.29
C LEU A 169 6.31 -1.68 -7.42
N ALA A 170 6.54 -3.00 -7.38
CA ALA A 170 5.97 -3.91 -8.36
C ALA A 170 4.44 -3.90 -8.32
N ALA A 171 3.86 -4.01 -7.12
CA ALA A 171 2.41 -4.01 -6.94
C ALA A 171 1.77 -2.66 -7.37
N GLU A 172 2.41 -1.55 -7.04
CA GLU A 172 1.94 -0.23 -7.45
C GLU A 172 2.00 -0.03 -8.98
N LEU A 173 3.10 -0.45 -9.63
CA LEU A 173 3.21 -0.39 -11.09
C LEU A 173 2.17 -1.29 -11.77
N GLU A 174 1.92 -2.49 -11.23
CA GLU A 174 0.86 -3.36 -11.72
C GLU A 174 -0.52 -2.71 -11.56
N ASP A 175 -0.80 -2.11 -10.41
CA ASP A 175 -2.09 -1.42 -10.19
C ASP A 175 -2.27 -0.21 -11.11
N ILE A 176 -1.21 0.55 -11.37
CA ILE A 176 -1.23 1.70 -12.29
C ILE A 176 -1.50 1.25 -13.72
N TYR A 177 -0.77 0.22 -14.18
CA TYR A 177 -0.75 -0.19 -15.58
C TYR A 177 -1.64 -1.39 -15.92
N GLN A 178 -2.36 -1.97 -14.95
CA GLN A 178 -3.21 -3.15 -15.15
C GLN A 178 -4.20 -3.05 -16.32
N TRP A 179 -4.48 -1.82 -16.77
CA TRP A 179 -5.43 -1.51 -17.85
C TRP A 179 -4.77 -1.36 -19.23
N THR A 180 -3.46 -1.10 -19.23
CA THR A 180 -2.73 -0.72 -20.46
C THR A 180 -1.62 -1.68 -20.83
N VAL A 181 -0.89 -2.19 -19.86
CA VAL A 181 0.23 -3.13 -20.03
C VAL A 181 -0.26 -4.56 -19.89
N ASP A 182 0.17 -5.43 -20.77
CA ASP A 182 -0.04 -6.87 -20.66
C ASP A 182 1.10 -7.52 -19.87
N PHE A 183 0.94 -7.58 -18.55
CA PHE A 183 1.97 -8.17 -17.67
C PHE A 183 2.25 -9.65 -17.94
N PHE A 184 1.38 -10.36 -18.68
CA PHE A 184 1.63 -11.74 -19.13
C PHE A 184 2.41 -11.79 -20.45
N GLY A 185 2.44 -10.70 -21.19
CA GLY A 185 3.16 -10.54 -22.45
C GLY A 185 4.46 -9.76 -22.33
N ILE A 186 4.94 -9.51 -21.12
CA ILE A 186 6.25 -8.88 -20.89
C ILE A 186 7.35 -9.73 -21.51
N GLN A 187 8.24 -9.08 -22.26
CA GLN A 187 9.37 -9.71 -22.93
C GLN A 187 10.69 -9.14 -22.42
N LYS A 188 11.75 -9.90 -22.62
CA LYS A 188 13.11 -9.41 -22.37
C LYS A 188 13.37 -8.17 -23.21
N GLY A 189 13.85 -7.12 -22.56
CA GLY A 189 14.11 -5.81 -23.18
C GLY A 189 13.00 -4.78 -22.98
N ASP A 190 11.82 -5.16 -22.50
CA ASP A 190 10.86 -4.20 -21.98
C ASP A 190 11.46 -3.45 -20.78
N ASP A 191 11.04 -2.22 -20.53
CA ASP A 191 11.60 -1.39 -19.47
C ASP A 191 10.54 -0.57 -18.75
N PHE A 192 10.93 -0.08 -17.59
CA PHE A 192 10.14 0.94 -16.89
C PHE A 192 11.03 2.01 -16.26
N THR A 193 10.45 3.18 -16.10
CA THR A 193 11.00 4.29 -15.32
C THR A 193 9.93 4.79 -14.36
N VAL A 194 10.29 5.06 -13.10
CA VAL A 194 9.36 5.54 -12.09
C VAL A 194 9.98 6.62 -11.24
N ILE A 195 9.18 7.62 -10.87
CA ILE A 195 9.54 8.67 -9.92
C ILE A 195 8.59 8.52 -8.74
N TYR A 196 9.14 8.30 -7.55
CA TYR A 196 8.37 8.05 -6.34
C TYR A 196 9.06 8.62 -5.11
N ASP A 197 8.32 8.80 -4.03
CA ASP A 197 8.88 9.12 -2.74
C ASP A 197 9.17 7.79 -2.01
N GLU A 198 10.40 7.61 -1.56
CA GLU A 198 10.85 6.48 -0.75
C GLU A 198 10.91 6.91 0.71
N ARG A 199 10.45 6.04 1.62
CA ARG A 199 10.41 6.28 3.06
C ARG A 199 11.66 5.75 3.71
N PHE A 200 12.34 6.59 4.49
CA PHE A 200 13.55 6.23 5.22
C PHE A 200 13.39 6.47 6.70
N ILE A 201 13.82 5.50 7.50
CA ILE A 201 14.05 5.67 8.94
C ILE A 201 15.53 5.87 9.14
N ASP A 202 15.89 6.82 10.04
CA ASP A 202 17.28 7.21 10.35
C ASP A 202 18.08 7.53 9.08
N ASP A 203 17.42 8.13 8.09
CA ASP A 203 17.94 8.54 6.77
C ASP A 203 18.67 7.45 5.96
N SER A 204 18.70 6.23 6.42
CA SER A 204 19.48 5.14 5.82
C SER A 204 18.66 3.90 5.49
N VAL A 205 17.64 3.56 6.28
CA VAL A 205 16.88 2.33 6.11
C VAL A 205 15.60 2.57 5.35
N SER A 206 15.51 2.05 4.12
CA SER A 206 14.28 2.09 3.32
C SER A 206 13.21 1.19 3.92
N VAL A 207 12.03 1.76 4.20
CA VAL A 207 10.90 1.06 4.81
C VAL A 207 9.66 1.05 3.91
N GLY A 208 9.85 1.33 2.64
CA GLY A 208 8.80 1.26 1.63
C GLY A 208 8.66 2.53 0.80
N ILE A 209 7.58 2.59 0.04
CA ILE A 209 7.32 3.69 -0.88
C ILE A 209 6.19 4.58 -0.38
N GLY A 210 6.29 5.85 -0.71
CA GLY A 210 5.24 6.84 -0.55
C GLY A 210 4.44 7.01 -1.84
N ARG A 211 4.28 8.26 -2.29
CA ARG A 211 3.54 8.60 -3.50
C ARG A 211 4.37 8.33 -4.76
N ILE A 212 3.73 7.76 -5.79
CA ILE A 212 4.27 7.76 -7.16
C ILE A 212 3.92 9.08 -7.83
N TRP A 213 4.93 9.77 -8.36
CA TRP A 213 4.84 11.07 -9.02
C TRP A 213 4.80 10.97 -10.54
N GLY A 214 5.07 9.82 -11.08
CA GLY A 214 4.99 9.51 -12.48
C GLY A 214 5.70 8.22 -12.80
N ALA A 215 5.25 7.55 -13.83
CA ALA A 215 5.93 6.37 -14.35
C ALA A 215 5.82 6.31 -15.87
N LYS A 216 6.75 5.59 -16.49
CA LYS A 216 6.73 5.19 -17.88
C LYS A 216 6.99 3.69 -17.94
N PHE A 217 6.20 2.97 -18.71
CA PHE A 217 6.40 1.56 -19.01
C PHE A 217 6.54 1.40 -20.52
N CYS A 218 7.59 0.70 -20.98
CA CYS A 218 7.79 0.38 -22.37
C CYS A 218 7.56 -1.12 -22.57
N GLN A 219 6.60 -1.51 -23.40
CA GLN A 219 6.31 -2.89 -23.75
C GLN A 219 6.27 -3.08 -25.25
N GLY A 220 7.15 -3.93 -25.78
CA GLY A 220 7.22 -4.19 -27.22
C GLY A 220 7.50 -2.92 -28.03
N GLY A 221 8.30 -2.00 -27.50
CA GLY A 221 8.63 -0.71 -28.12
C GLY A 221 7.53 0.35 -28.00
N LYS A 222 6.40 0.06 -27.36
CA LYS A 222 5.35 1.03 -27.11
C LYS A 222 5.46 1.58 -25.68
N GLU A 223 5.50 2.90 -25.58
CA GLU A 223 5.56 3.61 -24.33
C GLU A 223 4.15 3.92 -23.77
N TYR A 224 4.01 3.76 -22.44
CA TYR A 224 2.81 4.06 -21.68
C TYR A 224 3.22 4.96 -20.52
N TYR A 225 2.69 6.17 -20.48
CA TYR A 225 2.99 7.13 -19.42
C TYR A 225 1.91 7.06 -18.33
N ALA A 226 2.29 7.29 -17.09
CA ALA A 226 1.39 7.36 -15.96
C ALA A 226 1.65 8.66 -15.20
N ILE A 227 0.86 9.68 -15.47
CA ILE A 227 0.93 10.99 -14.83
C ILE A 227 -0.17 11.08 -13.79
N PRO A 228 0.15 11.21 -12.48
CA PRO A 228 -0.86 11.26 -11.43
C PRO A 228 -1.55 12.62 -11.42
N PHE A 229 -2.87 12.60 -11.44
CA PHE A 229 -3.70 13.77 -11.28
C PHE A 229 -4.81 13.50 -10.25
N ARG A 230 -5.09 14.48 -9.38
CA ARG A 230 -6.13 14.35 -8.35
C ARG A 230 -7.47 14.82 -8.92
N GLN A 231 -8.42 13.91 -9.05
CA GLN A 231 -9.77 14.20 -9.49
C GLN A 231 -10.80 13.52 -8.59
N GLY A 232 -11.83 14.23 -8.16
CA GLY A 232 -12.86 13.69 -7.27
C GLY A 232 -12.32 13.15 -5.93
N GLY A 233 -11.27 13.76 -5.38
CA GLY A 233 -10.62 13.34 -4.13
C GLY A 233 -9.68 12.14 -4.26
N LYS A 234 -9.59 11.49 -5.43
CA LYS A 234 -8.74 10.32 -5.70
C LYS A 234 -7.62 10.68 -6.67
N ILE A 235 -6.46 10.02 -6.52
CA ILE A 235 -5.39 10.09 -7.50
C ILE A 235 -5.73 9.10 -8.61
N GLN A 236 -5.70 9.58 -9.86
CA GLN A 236 -5.85 8.79 -11.07
C GLN A 236 -4.63 9.03 -11.96
N TYR A 237 -4.32 8.09 -12.83
CA TYR A 237 -3.18 8.18 -13.71
C TYR A 237 -3.63 8.37 -15.16
N TRP A 238 -2.93 9.24 -15.87
CA TRP A 238 -3.27 9.69 -17.22
C TRP A 238 -2.06 9.56 -18.12
N GLU A 239 -2.30 9.30 -19.39
CA GLU A 239 -1.27 9.39 -20.44
C GLU A 239 -0.83 10.85 -20.61
N TYR A 240 0.30 11.05 -21.26
CA TYR A 240 0.85 12.41 -21.46
C TYR A 240 -0.02 13.29 -22.37
N ASP A 241 -0.84 12.69 -23.23
CA ASP A 241 -1.80 13.38 -24.10
C ASP A 241 -3.15 13.69 -23.41
N GLY A 242 -3.26 13.36 -22.12
CA GLY A 242 -4.48 13.51 -21.35
C GLY A 242 -5.47 12.36 -21.50
N GLY A 243 -5.12 11.32 -22.24
CA GLY A 243 -5.88 10.07 -22.29
C GLY A 243 -5.90 9.36 -20.94
N SER A 244 -7.03 8.76 -20.57
CA SER A 244 -7.11 7.95 -19.35
C SER A 244 -6.35 6.65 -19.55
N LEU A 245 -5.49 6.29 -18.58
CA LEU A 245 -4.91 4.95 -18.49
C LEU A 245 -5.96 3.85 -18.28
N ARG A 246 -7.13 4.21 -17.74
CA ARG A 246 -8.27 3.30 -17.69
C ARG A 246 -8.84 3.09 -19.08
N LYS A 247 -8.56 1.94 -19.66
CA LYS A 247 -9.18 1.53 -20.92
C LYS A 247 -10.62 1.08 -20.71
N GLN A 248 -11.38 1.05 -21.81
CA GLN A 248 -12.78 0.64 -21.78
C GLN A 248 -12.97 -0.79 -21.23
N MET A 249 -11.97 -1.66 -21.38
CA MET A 249 -11.94 -3.01 -20.81
C MET A 249 -10.54 -3.39 -20.33
N LEU A 250 -10.47 -4.14 -19.22
CA LEU A 250 -9.24 -4.81 -18.77
C LEU A 250 -8.76 -5.82 -19.81
N LYS A 251 -7.45 -5.98 -19.95
CA LYS A 251 -6.88 -7.02 -20.81
C LYS A 251 -7.09 -8.44 -20.28
N ALA A 252 -7.17 -8.59 -18.96
CA ALA A 252 -7.44 -9.87 -18.32
C ALA A 252 -8.31 -9.71 -17.06
N PRO A 253 -9.20 -10.67 -16.75
CA PRO A 253 -10.06 -10.65 -15.57
C PRO A 253 -9.35 -11.11 -14.29
N LEU A 254 -8.10 -11.54 -14.38
CA LEU A 254 -7.27 -12.08 -13.30
C LEU A 254 -5.93 -11.36 -13.22
N LYS A 255 -5.40 -11.24 -12.00
CA LYS A 255 -3.99 -10.96 -11.75
C LYS A 255 -3.23 -12.29 -11.69
N TYR A 256 -2.00 -12.34 -12.22
CA TYR A 256 -1.06 -13.48 -12.10
C TYR A 256 -1.62 -14.85 -12.56
N SER A 257 -1.93 -14.97 -13.86
CA SER A 257 -2.35 -16.24 -14.43
C SER A 257 -1.58 -16.55 -15.72
N ARG A 258 -1.62 -17.82 -16.13
CA ARG A 258 -1.08 -18.26 -17.40
C ARG A 258 -2.22 -18.61 -18.35
N ILE A 259 -2.20 -18.11 -19.57
CA ILE A 259 -3.12 -18.55 -20.61
C ILE A 259 -2.79 -20.03 -20.93
N SER A 260 -3.71 -20.92 -20.58
CA SER A 260 -3.59 -22.35 -20.84
C SER A 260 -4.23 -22.78 -22.16
N SER A 261 -5.22 -22.03 -22.65
CA SER A 261 -5.84 -22.26 -23.95
C SER A 261 -6.32 -20.93 -24.55
N LYS A 262 -6.02 -20.72 -25.80
CA LYS A 262 -6.46 -19.54 -26.56
C LYS A 262 -7.78 -19.85 -27.28
N PHE A 263 -8.45 -18.78 -27.74
CA PHE A 263 -9.56 -18.88 -28.67
C PHE A 263 -9.19 -19.72 -29.91
N THR A 264 -10.08 -20.60 -30.34
CA THR A 264 -9.92 -21.38 -31.57
C THR A 264 -11.27 -21.80 -32.12
N TYR A 265 -11.39 -21.84 -33.43
CA TYR A 265 -12.62 -22.33 -34.09
C TYR A 265 -12.76 -23.85 -34.02
N ALA A 266 -11.68 -24.61 -33.86
CA ALA A 266 -11.72 -26.06 -33.76
C ALA A 266 -10.57 -26.58 -32.90
N ARG A 267 -10.92 -27.23 -31.77
CA ARG A 267 -9.97 -28.04 -30.95
C ARG A 267 -10.66 -29.32 -30.52
N LYS A 268 -9.88 -30.38 -30.30
CA LYS A 268 -10.39 -31.59 -29.66
C LYS A 268 -10.70 -31.29 -28.20
N HIS A 269 -11.97 -31.38 -27.83
CA HIS A 269 -12.38 -31.04 -26.46
C HIS A 269 -11.76 -32.05 -25.47
N PRO A 270 -11.12 -31.61 -24.38
CA PRO A 270 -10.37 -32.50 -23.49
C PRO A 270 -11.26 -33.57 -22.80
N ILE A 271 -12.51 -33.25 -22.52
CA ILE A 271 -13.46 -34.17 -21.87
C ILE A 271 -14.28 -34.94 -22.91
N TYR A 272 -14.97 -34.24 -23.81
CA TYR A 272 -15.91 -34.86 -24.76
C TYR A 272 -15.25 -35.56 -25.95
N LYS A 273 -13.92 -35.34 -26.14
CA LYS A 273 -13.10 -35.92 -27.22
C LYS A 273 -13.58 -35.66 -28.65
N VAL A 274 -14.48 -34.71 -28.84
CA VAL A 274 -15.00 -34.24 -30.13
C VAL A 274 -14.39 -32.90 -30.49
N TYR A 275 -14.29 -32.62 -31.81
CA TYR A 275 -13.85 -31.29 -32.26
C TYR A 275 -14.97 -30.28 -32.10
N ARG A 276 -14.66 -29.17 -31.43
CA ARG A 276 -15.57 -28.02 -31.24
C ARG A 276 -14.79 -26.73 -31.05
N PRO A 277 -15.41 -25.57 -31.32
CA PRO A 277 -14.79 -24.28 -31.05
C PRO A 277 -14.56 -24.11 -29.53
N HIS A 278 -13.50 -23.39 -29.19
CA HIS A 278 -13.28 -22.75 -27.89
C HIS A 278 -13.44 -21.25 -28.09
N THR A 279 -14.57 -20.71 -27.64
CA THR A 279 -14.98 -19.32 -27.91
C THR A 279 -14.53 -18.36 -26.81
N GLY A 280 -13.65 -18.82 -25.91
CA GLY A 280 -13.06 -18.06 -24.82
C GLY A 280 -11.55 -18.20 -24.76
N VAL A 281 -11.00 -17.72 -23.66
CA VAL A 281 -9.58 -17.85 -23.27
C VAL A 281 -9.53 -18.46 -21.89
N ASP A 282 -8.80 -19.60 -21.77
CA ASP A 282 -8.62 -20.27 -20.48
C ASP A 282 -7.41 -19.69 -19.74
N TYR A 283 -7.65 -19.12 -18.57
CA TYR A 283 -6.64 -18.64 -17.65
C TYR A 283 -6.43 -19.66 -16.52
N ALA A 284 -5.31 -20.39 -16.53
CA ALA A 284 -4.95 -21.31 -15.46
C ALA A 284 -4.55 -20.52 -14.21
N ALA A 285 -5.25 -20.73 -13.12
CA ALA A 285 -4.97 -20.13 -11.82
C ALA A 285 -5.46 -21.04 -10.69
N PRO A 286 -4.89 -20.97 -9.48
CA PRO A 286 -5.35 -21.72 -8.33
C PRO A 286 -6.82 -21.47 -8.02
N LYS A 287 -7.52 -22.53 -7.53
CA LYS A 287 -8.89 -22.37 -7.04
C LYS A 287 -8.94 -21.30 -5.94
N GLY A 288 -9.92 -20.41 -6.03
CA GLY A 288 -10.06 -19.28 -5.08
C GLY A 288 -9.38 -18.00 -5.51
N THR A 289 -8.59 -17.99 -6.61
CA THR A 289 -8.01 -16.75 -7.15
C THR A 289 -9.12 -15.75 -7.46
N PRO A 290 -9.00 -14.48 -7.02
CA PRO A 290 -9.98 -13.43 -7.27
C PRO A 290 -10.20 -13.17 -8.77
N VAL A 291 -11.47 -13.05 -9.18
CA VAL A 291 -11.90 -12.72 -10.55
C VAL A 291 -12.57 -11.35 -10.52
N HIS A 292 -12.15 -10.47 -11.43
CA HIS A 292 -12.62 -9.09 -11.47
C HIS A 292 -13.40 -8.78 -12.76
N ALA A 293 -14.38 -7.88 -12.67
CA ALA A 293 -15.08 -7.37 -13.83
C ALA A 293 -14.13 -6.58 -14.74
N VAL A 294 -14.05 -6.91 -16.01
CA VAL A 294 -13.12 -6.26 -16.96
C VAL A 294 -13.56 -4.86 -17.38
N ALA A 295 -14.83 -4.51 -17.18
CA ALA A 295 -15.39 -3.18 -17.46
C ALA A 295 -16.62 -2.93 -16.59
N ASP A 296 -17.07 -1.68 -16.52
CA ASP A 296 -18.35 -1.31 -15.95
C ASP A 296 -19.48 -2.05 -16.67
N GLY A 297 -20.49 -2.50 -15.96
CA GLY A 297 -21.58 -3.22 -16.57
C GLY A 297 -22.69 -3.65 -15.64
N VAL A 298 -23.60 -4.45 -16.16
CA VAL A 298 -24.72 -5.04 -15.40
C VAL A 298 -24.69 -6.55 -15.53
N VAL A 299 -24.78 -7.24 -14.41
CA VAL A 299 -24.86 -8.70 -14.36
C VAL A 299 -26.17 -9.16 -15.02
N THR A 300 -26.05 -9.88 -16.12
CA THR A 300 -27.21 -10.43 -16.87
C THR A 300 -27.52 -11.86 -16.51
N PHE A 301 -26.52 -12.63 -16.09
CA PHE A 301 -26.65 -14.01 -15.68
C PHE A 301 -25.73 -14.34 -14.48
N LYS A 302 -26.26 -15.07 -13.52
CA LYS A 302 -25.52 -15.70 -12.43
C LYS A 302 -26.17 -17.04 -12.11
N GLY A 303 -25.45 -18.13 -12.22
CA GLY A 303 -25.99 -19.46 -11.95
C GLY A 303 -25.21 -20.57 -12.63
N TRP A 304 -25.81 -21.76 -12.68
CA TRP A 304 -25.25 -22.92 -13.38
C TRP A 304 -25.42 -22.78 -14.89
N GLY A 305 -24.31 -22.70 -15.64
CA GLY A 305 -24.27 -22.53 -17.10
C GLY A 305 -23.99 -23.82 -17.87
N GLY A 306 -24.54 -24.95 -17.44
CA GLY A 306 -24.30 -26.24 -18.09
C GLY A 306 -22.83 -26.65 -18.01
N GLY A 307 -22.16 -26.86 -19.16
CA GLY A 307 -20.74 -27.19 -19.23
C GLY A 307 -19.84 -26.15 -18.60
N GLY A 308 -20.24 -24.87 -18.57
CA GLY A 308 -19.50 -23.76 -17.94
C GLY A 308 -19.56 -23.77 -16.40
N GLY A 309 -20.34 -24.65 -15.79
CA GLY A 309 -20.48 -24.72 -14.34
C GLY A 309 -21.04 -23.42 -13.75
N ASN A 310 -20.53 -22.99 -12.62
CA ASN A 310 -20.89 -21.69 -12.04
C ASN A 310 -20.41 -20.56 -12.97
N THR A 311 -21.38 -19.88 -13.57
CA THR A 311 -21.15 -18.88 -14.62
C THR A 311 -21.71 -17.52 -14.19
N LEU A 312 -20.98 -16.47 -14.52
CA LEU A 312 -21.40 -15.09 -14.43
C LEU A 312 -21.30 -14.46 -15.82
N LYS A 313 -22.32 -13.67 -16.23
CA LYS A 313 -22.25 -12.88 -17.46
C LYS A 313 -22.57 -11.43 -17.17
N ILE A 314 -21.81 -10.53 -17.77
CA ILE A 314 -21.92 -9.08 -17.58
C ILE A 314 -22.10 -8.43 -18.95
N LYS A 315 -23.14 -7.60 -19.07
CA LYS A 315 -23.35 -6.73 -20.23
C LYS A 315 -22.72 -5.36 -19.97
N HIS A 316 -21.89 -4.91 -20.89
CA HIS A 316 -21.17 -3.65 -20.89
C HIS A 316 -21.77 -2.65 -21.87
N ALA A 317 -21.21 -1.44 -21.90
CA ALA A 317 -21.55 -0.45 -22.94
C ALA A 317 -21.23 -0.99 -24.35
N GLY A 318 -21.88 -0.46 -25.37
CA GLY A 318 -21.66 -0.86 -26.75
C GLY A 318 -22.10 -2.29 -27.09
N ASN A 319 -23.08 -2.85 -26.35
CA ASN A 319 -23.56 -4.23 -26.51
C ASN A 319 -22.51 -5.33 -26.31
N LEU A 320 -21.39 -5.02 -25.73
CA LEU A 320 -20.38 -6.01 -25.37
C LEU A 320 -20.85 -6.85 -24.17
N MET A 321 -20.49 -8.14 -24.17
CA MET A 321 -20.79 -9.05 -23.08
C MET A 321 -19.55 -9.87 -22.74
N THR A 322 -19.29 -10.06 -21.45
CA THR A 322 -18.24 -10.96 -20.97
C THR A 322 -18.86 -12.10 -20.16
N GLY A 323 -18.24 -13.29 -20.27
CA GLY A 323 -18.59 -14.47 -19.51
C GLY A 323 -17.43 -14.88 -18.63
N TYR A 324 -17.74 -15.38 -17.43
CA TYR A 324 -16.78 -15.89 -16.45
C TYR A 324 -17.27 -17.25 -16.01
N LEU A 325 -16.59 -18.31 -16.46
CA LEU A 325 -17.05 -19.68 -16.31
C LEU A 325 -16.18 -20.46 -15.31
N HIS A 326 -16.64 -21.62 -14.92
CA HIS A 326 -15.99 -22.56 -14.00
C HIS A 326 -15.72 -22.01 -12.59
N LEU A 327 -16.42 -20.95 -12.16
CA LEU A 327 -16.20 -20.30 -10.88
C LEU A 327 -16.40 -21.26 -9.71
N SER A 328 -15.60 -21.11 -8.64
CA SER A 328 -15.84 -21.81 -7.37
C SER A 328 -16.95 -21.14 -6.55
N GLY A 329 -17.17 -19.84 -6.77
CA GLY A 329 -18.19 -19.04 -6.11
C GLY A 329 -18.22 -17.62 -6.62
N TYR A 330 -19.21 -16.86 -6.15
CA TYR A 330 -19.42 -15.46 -6.51
C TYR A 330 -19.04 -14.56 -5.34
N ALA A 331 -18.62 -13.35 -5.60
CA ALA A 331 -18.36 -12.37 -4.55
C ALA A 331 -19.66 -11.94 -3.86
N LYS A 332 -19.54 -11.51 -2.60
CA LYS A 332 -20.68 -11.04 -1.80
C LYS A 332 -21.39 -9.86 -2.50
N GLY A 333 -22.71 -9.91 -2.55
CA GLY A 333 -23.54 -8.85 -3.16
C GLY A 333 -23.68 -8.92 -4.68
N ILE A 334 -23.00 -9.84 -5.37
CA ILE A 334 -23.19 -10.04 -6.81
C ILE A 334 -24.44 -10.87 -7.07
N VAL A 335 -25.45 -10.27 -7.69
CA VAL A 335 -26.69 -10.92 -8.12
C VAL A 335 -27.06 -10.47 -9.54
N LYS A 336 -27.98 -11.19 -10.20
CA LYS A 336 -28.51 -10.72 -11.51
C LYS A 336 -29.13 -9.33 -11.34
N GLY A 337 -28.79 -8.42 -12.22
CA GLY A 337 -29.18 -7.00 -12.17
C GLY A 337 -28.20 -6.10 -11.39
N SER A 338 -27.21 -6.66 -10.67
CA SER A 338 -26.19 -5.83 -10.01
C SER A 338 -25.41 -5.00 -11.03
N ARG A 339 -25.19 -3.73 -10.72
CA ARG A 339 -24.20 -2.90 -11.40
C ARG A 339 -22.83 -3.24 -10.82
N VAL A 340 -21.85 -3.43 -11.67
CA VAL A 340 -20.45 -3.66 -11.30
C VAL A 340 -19.57 -2.62 -11.95
N SER A 341 -18.54 -2.23 -11.23
CA SER A 341 -17.50 -1.34 -11.75
C SER A 341 -16.33 -2.15 -12.26
N GLN A 342 -15.61 -1.61 -13.23
CA GLN A 342 -14.37 -2.16 -13.73
C GLN A 342 -13.39 -2.40 -12.57
N GLY A 343 -12.78 -3.61 -12.50
CA GLY A 343 -11.91 -4.01 -11.40
C GLY A 343 -12.63 -4.47 -10.15
N GLN A 344 -13.96 -4.44 -10.11
CA GLN A 344 -14.70 -4.97 -8.96
C GLN A 344 -14.57 -6.48 -8.88
N LEU A 345 -14.31 -7.01 -7.67
CA LEU A 345 -14.33 -8.44 -7.40
C LEU A 345 -15.74 -8.99 -7.66
N ILE A 346 -15.84 -10.02 -8.53
CA ILE A 346 -17.11 -10.62 -8.94
C ILE A 346 -17.23 -12.10 -8.62
N GLY A 347 -16.11 -12.79 -8.40
CA GLY A 347 -16.09 -14.22 -8.09
C GLY A 347 -14.71 -14.75 -7.89
N TYR A 348 -14.58 -16.07 -7.91
CA TYR A 348 -13.34 -16.77 -7.63
C TYR A 348 -13.16 -17.93 -8.61
N VAL A 349 -11.91 -18.13 -9.07
CA VAL A 349 -11.54 -19.26 -9.93
C VAL A 349 -11.94 -20.59 -9.30
N GLY A 350 -12.47 -21.49 -10.11
CA GLY A 350 -12.84 -22.83 -9.70
C GLY A 350 -12.52 -23.89 -10.76
N SER A 351 -13.29 -24.95 -10.72
CA SER A 351 -13.24 -26.07 -11.67
C SER A 351 -14.62 -26.73 -11.76
N THR A 352 -15.70 -25.91 -11.72
CA THR A 352 -17.08 -26.41 -11.78
C THR A 352 -17.51 -26.69 -13.23
N GLY A 353 -18.44 -27.59 -13.44
CA GLY A 353 -18.88 -27.97 -14.80
C GLY A 353 -17.88 -28.85 -15.54
N ALA A 354 -17.74 -28.70 -16.85
CA ALA A 354 -16.87 -29.48 -17.71
C ALA A 354 -15.44 -28.96 -17.72
N SER A 355 -14.76 -29.08 -16.60
CA SER A 355 -13.40 -28.60 -16.37
C SER A 355 -12.47 -29.77 -15.98
N THR A 356 -11.23 -29.75 -16.45
CA THR A 356 -10.17 -30.73 -16.13
C THR A 356 -9.26 -30.30 -14.98
N GLY A 357 -9.38 -29.07 -14.52
CA GLY A 357 -8.59 -28.51 -13.42
C GLY A 357 -8.90 -27.04 -13.20
N PRO A 358 -8.38 -26.40 -12.13
CA PRO A 358 -8.68 -25.02 -11.81
C PRO A 358 -8.26 -24.05 -12.91
N HIS A 359 -9.23 -23.34 -13.48
CA HIS A 359 -9.02 -22.26 -14.45
C HIS A 359 -10.26 -21.35 -14.52
N LEU A 360 -10.11 -20.20 -15.14
CA LEU A 360 -11.22 -19.36 -15.60
C LEU A 360 -11.30 -19.47 -17.12
N ASP A 361 -12.45 -19.86 -17.66
CA ASP A 361 -12.79 -19.69 -19.08
C ASP A 361 -13.53 -18.35 -19.21
N TYR A 362 -12.93 -17.45 -20.03
CA TYR A 362 -13.35 -16.05 -20.19
C TYR A 362 -13.57 -15.68 -21.67
#